data_c45cd091c3fc87beb8fcab662bcccd8f
#
_entry.id   c45cd091c3fc87beb8fcab662bcccd8f
#
_cell.length_a   1.000
_cell.length_b   1.000
_cell.length_c   1.000
_cell.angle_alpha   90.00
_cell.angle_beta   90.00
_cell.angle_gamma   90.00
#
_symmetry.space_group_name_H-M   'P 1'
#
loop_
_entity.id
_entity.type
_entity.pdbx_description
1 polymer ?
#
loop_
_entity_poly.entity_id
_entity_poly.type
_entity_poly.pdbx_seq_one_letter_code
_entity_poly.pdbx_strand_id
1 'polypeptide(L)'
;VFQVRIHGRGGQGAVTAAELLSVAAFVEGRYAQAFPSFGSERTGAPVMAFCRIDDRPIRVREPVMRPDALVVQDPTLLHRANVFDGLRPAGAVLVNSPLTAEELGLPEVVTADRVLTVPATALALRHFGRPVPNAVLLGGLAALTGCVAIDSLVAAVRERFPGGLGTANADAAREAYEHVKHLREEPVHAEAD
;
A
#
# COMPACT_ATOMS: atom_id res chain seq x y z
N VAL A 1 -3.26 17.20 4.08
CA VAL A 1 -2.18 16.23 3.88
C VAL A 1 -2.70 14.84 4.11
N PHE A 2 -2.66 13.97 3.10
CA PHE A 2 -2.91 12.54 3.22
C PHE A 2 -1.59 11.81 3.48
N GLN A 3 -1.52 10.96 4.48
CA GLN A 3 -0.30 10.35 4.96
C GLN A 3 -0.38 8.82 4.90
N VAL A 4 0.58 8.21 4.20
CA VAL A 4 0.69 6.75 4.06
C VAL A 4 1.96 6.27 4.75
N ARG A 5 1.84 5.17 5.49
CA ARG A 5 2.96 4.43 6.06
C ARG A 5 2.98 3.03 5.48
N ILE A 6 4.09 2.64 4.91
CA ILE A 6 4.29 1.36 4.24
C ILE A 6 5.24 0.53 5.08
N HIS A 7 4.79 -0.63 5.52
CA HIS A 7 5.57 -1.59 6.27
C HIS A 7 5.95 -2.77 5.37
N GLY A 8 7.20 -3.16 5.41
CA GLY A 8 7.72 -4.30 4.67
C GLY A 8 8.99 -4.86 5.29
N ARG A 9 9.67 -5.72 4.55
CA ARG A 9 11.02 -6.17 4.87
C ARG A 9 12.01 -5.69 3.82
N GLY A 10 13.26 -5.58 4.20
CA GLY A 10 14.33 -5.25 3.27
C GLY A 10 14.31 -6.17 2.04
N GLY A 11 14.29 -5.58 0.85
CA GLY A 11 14.15 -6.28 -0.44
C GLY A 11 12.72 -6.36 -1.00
N GLN A 12 11.68 -6.02 -0.26
CA GLN A 12 10.29 -6.03 -0.76
C GLN A 12 9.87 -4.73 -1.46
N GLY A 13 10.74 -3.72 -1.50
CA GLY A 13 10.50 -2.48 -2.25
C GLY A 13 9.54 -1.50 -1.57
N ALA A 14 9.55 -1.40 -0.22
CA ALA A 14 8.72 -0.44 0.50
C ALA A 14 9.05 1.03 0.13
N VAL A 15 10.33 1.35 -0.01
CA VAL A 15 10.79 2.70 -0.43
C VAL A 15 10.33 2.98 -1.86
N THR A 16 10.51 2.03 -2.77
CA THR A 16 10.04 2.14 -4.16
C THR A 16 8.53 2.35 -4.23
N ALA A 17 7.74 1.69 -3.35
CA ALA A 17 6.31 1.91 -3.27
C ALA A 17 5.98 3.36 -2.87
N ALA A 18 6.66 3.91 -1.86
CA ALA A 18 6.46 5.30 -1.46
C ALA A 18 6.84 6.29 -2.58
N GLU A 19 7.93 6.02 -3.29
CA GLU A 19 8.38 6.82 -4.45
C GLU A 19 7.35 6.78 -5.59
N LEU A 20 6.86 5.60 -5.98
CA LEU A 20 5.83 5.43 -7.01
C LEU A 20 4.56 6.21 -6.67
N LEU A 21 4.13 6.14 -5.42
CA LEU A 21 2.96 6.87 -4.95
C LEU A 21 3.17 8.39 -5.04
N SER A 22 4.37 8.86 -4.68
CA SER A 22 4.76 10.26 -4.81
C SER A 22 4.76 10.74 -6.26
N VAL A 23 5.31 9.94 -7.19
CA VAL A 23 5.31 10.25 -8.63
C VAL A 23 3.88 10.28 -9.18
N ALA A 24 3.03 9.31 -8.80
CA ALA A 24 1.63 9.29 -9.22
C ALA A 24 0.89 10.57 -8.78
N ALA A 25 1.07 11.02 -7.54
CA ALA A 25 0.49 12.27 -7.07
C ALA A 25 1.04 13.50 -7.81
N PHE A 26 2.32 13.49 -8.15
CA PHE A 26 2.94 14.56 -8.94
C PHE A 26 2.36 14.64 -10.37
N VAL A 27 2.09 13.50 -11.01
CA VAL A 27 1.41 13.43 -12.32
C VAL A 27 0.04 14.11 -12.27
N GLU A 28 -0.63 14.08 -11.11
CA GLU A 28 -1.91 14.76 -10.87
C GLU A 28 -1.76 16.26 -10.52
N GLY A 29 -0.55 16.80 -10.58
CA GLY A 29 -0.28 18.19 -10.22
C GLY A 29 -0.31 18.48 -8.72
N ARG A 30 -0.22 17.43 -7.87
CA ARG A 30 -0.21 17.54 -6.41
C ARG A 30 1.22 17.53 -5.86
N TYR A 31 1.37 18.05 -4.66
CA TYR A 31 2.63 17.97 -3.94
C TYR A 31 2.73 16.62 -3.23
N ALA A 32 3.90 15.99 -3.32
CA ALA A 32 4.15 14.73 -2.64
C ALA A 32 5.56 14.66 -2.08
N GLN A 33 5.74 13.85 -1.06
CA GLN A 33 7.01 13.60 -0.40
C GLN A 33 7.09 12.14 -0.03
N ALA A 34 8.10 11.44 -0.54
CA ALA A 34 8.40 10.06 -0.19
C ALA A 34 9.78 9.99 0.47
N PHE A 35 9.89 9.20 1.54
CA PHE A 35 11.16 9.00 2.24
C PHE A 35 11.14 7.70 3.06
N PRO A 36 12.31 7.05 3.24
CA PRO A 36 12.43 5.88 4.11
C PRO A 36 12.43 6.28 5.60
N SER A 37 12.10 5.34 6.46
CA SER A 37 12.45 5.43 7.87
C SER A 37 13.97 5.28 8.02
N PHE A 38 14.58 6.18 8.77
CA PHE A 38 16.00 6.09 9.05
C PHE A 38 16.27 4.96 10.07
N GLY A 39 16.88 3.89 9.61
CA GLY A 39 17.30 2.73 10.38
C GLY A 39 18.28 1.90 9.56
N SER A 40 18.98 0.95 10.19
CA SER A 40 19.89 0.05 9.47
C SER A 40 19.10 -0.89 8.59
N GLU A 41 19.00 -0.58 7.31
CA GLU A 41 18.41 -1.49 6.32
C GLU A 41 19.29 -2.74 6.20
N ARG A 42 18.70 -3.88 6.53
CA ARG A 42 19.29 -5.21 6.28
C ARG A 42 18.25 -6.03 5.54
N THR A 43 18.70 -6.84 4.60
CA THR A 43 17.83 -7.77 3.88
C THR A 43 17.03 -8.61 4.88
N GLY A 44 15.70 -8.60 4.71
CA GLY A 44 14.75 -9.33 5.59
C GLY A 44 14.39 -8.63 6.90
N ALA A 45 15.09 -7.57 7.33
CA ALA A 45 14.71 -6.80 8.50
C ALA A 45 13.44 -5.97 8.23
N PRO A 46 12.60 -5.70 9.26
CA PRO A 46 11.48 -4.77 9.13
C PRO A 46 11.95 -3.39 8.67
N VAL A 47 11.29 -2.84 7.66
CA VAL A 47 11.55 -1.49 7.12
C VAL A 47 10.24 -0.74 6.99
N MET A 48 10.30 0.58 7.09
CA MET A 48 9.18 1.47 6.85
C MET A 48 9.55 2.51 5.80
N ALA A 49 8.55 2.88 5.01
CA ALA A 49 8.63 4.04 4.13
C ALA A 49 7.37 4.87 4.28
N PHE A 50 7.48 6.14 3.97
CA PHE A 50 6.42 7.12 4.15
C PHE A 50 6.15 7.85 2.86
N CYS A 51 4.87 8.17 2.62
CA CYS A 51 4.46 9.09 1.57
C CYS A 51 3.45 10.09 2.14
N ARG A 52 3.64 11.36 1.81
CA ARG A 52 2.66 12.44 2.04
C ARG A 52 2.21 13.01 0.73
N ILE A 53 0.93 13.29 0.62
CA ILE A 53 0.31 13.89 -0.57
C ILE A 53 -0.56 15.06 -0.12
N ASP A 54 -0.43 16.21 -0.78
CA ASP A 54 -1.22 17.41 -0.48
C ASP A 54 -1.43 18.26 -1.74
N ASP A 55 -2.42 19.12 -1.71
CA ASP A 55 -2.65 20.15 -2.73
C ASP A 55 -1.79 21.43 -2.48
N ARG A 56 -1.05 21.44 -1.38
CA ARG A 56 -0.15 22.54 -0.96
C ARG A 56 1.27 22.01 -0.73
N PRO A 57 2.31 22.88 -0.83
CA PRO A 57 3.69 22.50 -0.57
C PRO A 57 3.89 21.89 0.81
N ILE A 58 4.48 20.69 0.85
CA ILE A 58 4.74 19.94 2.09
C ILE A 58 6.09 20.39 2.67
N ARG A 59 6.07 20.92 3.89
CA ARG A 59 7.30 21.41 4.57
C ARG A 59 7.72 20.52 5.75
N VAL A 60 6.86 19.58 6.17
CA VAL A 60 7.13 18.66 7.28
C VAL A 60 8.09 17.57 6.81
N ARG A 61 9.14 17.28 7.63
CA ARG A 61 10.13 16.23 7.35
C ARG A 61 10.17 15.13 8.41
N GLU A 62 9.29 15.17 9.37
CA GLU A 62 9.19 14.17 10.43
C GLU A 62 8.60 12.85 9.90
N PRO A 63 8.89 11.70 10.54
CA PRO A 63 8.21 10.45 10.25
C PRO A 63 6.70 10.57 10.33
N VAL A 64 5.97 9.72 9.59
CA VAL A 64 4.51 9.69 9.64
C VAL A 64 4.06 8.94 10.89
N MET A 65 3.75 9.71 11.95
CA MET A 65 3.30 9.16 13.24
C MET A 65 1.79 8.89 13.28
N ARG A 66 1.00 9.59 12.46
CA ARG A 66 -0.47 9.45 12.40
C ARG A 66 -0.93 9.23 10.97
N PRO A 67 -0.76 8.01 10.44
CA PRO A 67 -1.13 7.68 9.06
C PRO A 67 -2.64 7.69 8.85
N ASP A 68 -3.06 8.13 7.65
CA ASP A 68 -4.40 7.97 7.12
C ASP A 68 -4.59 6.60 6.47
N ALA A 69 -3.49 6.01 5.99
CA ALA A 69 -3.47 4.65 5.47
C ALA A 69 -2.19 3.90 5.83
N LEU A 70 -2.34 2.60 6.05
CA LEU A 70 -1.26 1.63 6.23
C LEU A 70 -1.24 0.67 5.07
N VAL A 71 -0.05 0.37 4.55
CA VAL A 71 0.20 -0.72 3.60
C VAL A 71 1.17 -1.70 4.25
N VAL A 72 0.78 -2.96 4.39
CA VAL A 72 1.59 -4.01 4.99
C VAL A 72 1.98 -5.02 3.92
N GLN A 73 3.22 -4.96 3.46
CA GLN A 73 3.74 -5.84 2.40
C GLN A 73 4.03 -7.26 2.90
N ASP A 74 4.31 -7.42 4.19
CA ASP A 74 4.58 -8.70 4.82
C ASP A 74 3.65 -8.92 6.01
N PRO A 75 2.68 -9.85 5.92
CA PRO A 75 1.69 -10.07 6.98
C PRO A 75 2.31 -10.55 8.30
N THR A 76 3.52 -11.12 8.29
CA THR A 76 4.20 -11.52 9.53
C THR A 76 4.56 -10.34 10.44
N LEU A 77 4.53 -9.12 9.90
CA LEU A 77 4.75 -7.89 10.68
C LEU A 77 3.55 -7.51 11.55
N LEU A 78 2.35 -7.97 11.24
CA LEU A 78 1.13 -7.66 11.99
C LEU A 78 1.24 -8.01 13.48
N HIS A 79 2.03 -9.05 13.80
CA HIS A 79 2.22 -9.54 15.18
C HIS A 79 3.59 -9.20 15.80
N ARG A 80 4.49 -8.59 15.03
CA ARG A 80 5.89 -8.36 15.46
C ARG A 80 6.32 -6.92 15.53
N ALA A 81 5.55 -6.02 14.96
CA ALA A 81 5.86 -4.60 14.90
C ALA A 81 4.62 -3.79 15.30
N ASN A 82 4.83 -2.59 15.83
CA ASN A 82 3.75 -1.66 16.15
C ASN A 82 3.18 -1.03 14.86
N VAL A 83 2.70 -1.88 13.97
CA VAL A 83 2.23 -1.51 12.62
C VAL A 83 1.07 -0.52 12.70
N PHE A 84 0.20 -0.70 13.69
CA PHE A 84 -1.03 0.09 13.84
C PHE A 84 -0.85 1.35 14.68
N ASP A 85 0.35 1.60 15.23
CA ASP A 85 0.61 2.75 16.08
C ASP A 85 0.24 4.05 15.38
N GLY A 86 -0.57 4.85 16.06
CA GLY A 86 -1.00 6.15 15.56
C GLY A 86 -1.95 6.14 14.36
N LEU A 87 -2.40 4.97 13.89
CA LEU A 87 -3.39 4.88 12.81
C LEU A 87 -4.64 5.71 13.20
N ARG A 88 -5.06 6.59 12.31
CA ARG A 88 -6.23 7.44 12.55
C ARG A 88 -7.50 6.60 12.71
N PRO A 89 -8.52 7.07 13.47
CA PRO A 89 -9.77 6.32 13.67
C PRO A 89 -10.45 5.89 12.39
N ALA A 90 -10.42 6.71 11.34
CA ALA A 90 -10.94 6.40 10.00
C ALA A 90 -9.84 5.91 9.03
N GLY A 91 -8.66 5.56 9.53
CA GLY A 91 -7.54 5.15 8.70
C GLY A 91 -7.77 3.77 8.08
N ALA A 92 -7.39 3.64 6.81
CA ALA A 92 -7.50 2.42 6.04
C ALA A 92 -6.26 1.52 6.18
N VAL A 93 -6.43 0.21 6.12
CA VAL A 93 -5.33 -0.76 6.16
C VAL A 93 -5.42 -1.71 4.98
N LEU A 94 -4.33 -1.85 4.24
CA LEU A 94 -4.20 -2.80 3.14
C LEU A 94 -3.06 -3.79 3.45
N VAL A 95 -3.37 -5.07 3.42
CA VAL A 95 -2.41 -6.14 3.74
C VAL A 95 -2.19 -7.05 2.54
N ASN A 96 -0.93 -7.36 2.26
CA ASN A 96 -0.57 -8.40 1.29
C ASN A 96 -0.85 -9.78 1.89
N SER A 97 -2.00 -10.34 1.58
CA SER A 97 -2.38 -11.69 2.06
C SER A 97 -3.43 -12.31 1.13
N PRO A 98 -3.38 -13.64 0.94
CA PRO A 98 -4.48 -14.39 0.33
C PRO A 98 -5.62 -14.66 1.31
N LEU A 99 -5.41 -14.46 2.62
CA LEU A 99 -6.40 -14.65 3.67
C LEU A 99 -7.27 -13.41 3.80
N THR A 100 -8.49 -13.58 4.28
CA THR A 100 -9.37 -12.46 4.65
C THR A 100 -8.87 -11.74 5.92
N ALA A 101 -9.44 -10.58 6.21
CA ALA A 101 -9.09 -9.82 7.41
C ALA A 101 -9.39 -10.62 8.70
N GLU A 102 -10.50 -11.37 8.70
CA GLU A 102 -10.91 -12.23 9.81
C GLU A 102 -9.93 -13.38 10.03
N GLU A 103 -9.44 -13.99 8.95
CA GLU A 103 -8.50 -15.12 9.01
C GLU A 103 -7.08 -14.69 9.41
N LEU A 104 -6.73 -13.40 9.30
CA LEU A 104 -5.39 -12.89 9.64
C LEU A 104 -5.07 -12.90 11.13
N GLY A 105 -6.07 -13.07 12.00
CA GLY A 105 -5.87 -13.02 13.45
C GLY A 105 -5.33 -11.65 13.89
N LEU A 106 -6.01 -10.58 13.49
CA LEU A 106 -5.59 -9.20 13.76
C LEU A 106 -5.49 -8.92 15.26
N PRO A 107 -4.57 -8.03 15.70
CA PRO A 107 -4.55 -7.57 17.09
C PRO A 107 -5.80 -6.75 17.42
N GLU A 108 -6.21 -6.73 18.69
CA GLU A 108 -7.42 -6.03 19.16
C GLU A 108 -7.47 -4.52 18.87
N VAL A 109 -6.33 -3.93 18.53
CA VAL A 109 -6.22 -2.49 18.22
C VAL A 109 -6.82 -2.09 16.87
N VAL A 110 -7.15 -3.05 16.02
CA VAL A 110 -7.78 -2.82 14.71
C VAL A 110 -8.87 -3.85 14.46
N THR A 111 -9.98 -3.39 13.94
CA THR A 111 -11.13 -4.24 13.59
C THR A 111 -11.03 -4.71 12.12
N ALA A 112 -11.57 -5.89 11.83
CA ALA A 112 -11.48 -6.51 10.49
C ALA A 112 -12.12 -5.64 9.39
N ASP A 113 -13.18 -4.90 9.71
CA ASP A 113 -13.86 -3.98 8.79
C ASP A 113 -12.99 -2.83 8.26
N ARG A 114 -11.88 -2.54 8.93
CA ARG A 114 -10.89 -1.52 8.53
C ARG A 114 -9.75 -2.07 7.71
N VAL A 115 -9.69 -3.38 7.52
CA VAL A 115 -8.59 -4.07 6.86
C VAL A 115 -9.09 -4.75 5.60
N LEU A 116 -8.49 -4.42 4.46
CA LEU A 116 -8.66 -5.18 3.23
C LEU A 116 -7.36 -5.92 2.89
N THR A 117 -7.51 -7.06 2.24
CA THR A 117 -6.39 -7.89 1.81
C THR A 117 -6.32 -8.00 0.29
N VAL A 118 -5.12 -8.11 -0.21
CA VAL A 118 -4.83 -8.37 -1.62
C VAL A 118 -3.75 -9.43 -1.70
N PRO A 119 -3.90 -10.50 -2.48
CA PRO A 119 -2.86 -11.51 -2.68
C PRO A 119 -1.77 -10.99 -3.63
N ALA A 120 -1.16 -9.84 -3.28
CA ALA A 120 -0.30 -9.07 -4.16
C ALA A 120 0.97 -9.81 -4.57
N THR A 121 1.51 -10.67 -3.71
CA THR A 121 2.65 -11.53 -4.07
C THR A 121 2.27 -12.54 -5.14
N ALA A 122 1.10 -13.16 -5.05
CA ALA A 122 0.60 -14.10 -6.06
C ALA A 122 0.34 -13.39 -7.40
N LEU A 123 -0.24 -12.18 -7.36
CA LEU A 123 -0.42 -11.35 -8.55
C LEU A 123 0.91 -10.98 -9.20
N ALA A 124 1.89 -10.55 -8.41
CA ALA A 124 3.24 -10.23 -8.89
C ALA A 124 3.92 -11.43 -9.56
N LEU A 125 3.87 -12.60 -8.93
CA LEU A 125 4.41 -13.84 -9.50
C LEU A 125 3.74 -14.22 -10.83
N ARG A 126 2.42 -14.07 -10.93
CA ARG A 126 1.64 -14.40 -12.13
C ARG A 126 1.94 -13.44 -13.29
N HIS A 127 2.04 -12.13 -13.03
CA HIS A 127 2.24 -11.12 -14.06
C HIS A 127 3.70 -10.97 -14.52
N PHE A 128 4.66 -11.04 -13.61
CA PHE A 128 6.06 -10.76 -13.93
C PHE A 128 7.09 -11.68 -13.26
N GLY A 129 6.64 -12.80 -12.68
CA GLY A 129 7.51 -13.86 -12.18
C GLY A 129 8.38 -13.53 -10.96
N ARG A 130 8.09 -12.44 -10.24
CA ARG A 130 8.85 -12.01 -9.07
C ARG A 130 7.93 -11.73 -7.88
N PRO A 131 8.31 -12.15 -6.64
CA PRO A 131 7.47 -11.96 -5.44
C PRO A 131 7.65 -10.53 -4.86
N VAL A 132 7.46 -9.49 -5.68
CA VAL A 132 7.64 -8.09 -5.26
C VAL A 132 6.28 -7.38 -5.31
N PRO A 133 5.55 -7.29 -4.17
CA PRO A 133 4.16 -6.85 -4.14
C PRO A 133 3.96 -5.32 -4.18
N ASN A 134 5.03 -4.53 -4.24
CA ASN A 134 5.01 -3.09 -4.01
C ASN A 134 4.03 -2.31 -4.93
N ALA A 135 4.22 -2.33 -6.25
CA ALA A 135 3.34 -1.64 -7.19
C ALA A 135 1.92 -2.21 -7.19
N VAL A 136 1.79 -3.53 -6.99
CA VAL A 136 0.50 -4.24 -6.93
C VAL A 136 -0.35 -3.72 -5.76
N LEU A 137 0.24 -3.64 -4.56
CA LEU A 137 -0.46 -3.10 -3.38
C LEU A 137 -0.86 -1.65 -3.54
N LEU A 138 -0.09 -0.85 -4.28
CA LEU A 138 -0.48 0.54 -4.56
C LEU A 138 -1.73 0.63 -5.43
N GLY A 139 -1.95 -0.32 -6.35
CA GLY A 139 -3.21 -0.44 -7.07
C GLY A 139 -4.39 -0.62 -6.12
N GLY A 140 -4.28 -1.57 -5.18
CA GLY A 140 -5.26 -1.78 -4.13
C GLY A 140 -5.45 -0.55 -3.24
N LEU A 141 -4.37 0.14 -2.86
CA LEU A 141 -4.42 1.37 -2.07
C LEU A 141 -5.17 2.49 -2.79
N ALA A 142 -4.93 2.65 -4.09
CA ALA A 142 -5.63 3.64 -4.92
C ALA A 142 -7.15 3.39 -4.93
N ALA A 143 -7.58 2.13 -5.07
CA ALA A 143 -9.00 1.77 -5.00
C ALA A 143 -9.58 1.97 -3.59
N LEU A 144 -8.81 1.64 -2.55
CA LEU A 144 -9.26 1.72 -1.15
C LEU A 144 -9.45 3.15 -0.69
N THR A 145 -8.55 4.05 -1.08
CA THR A 145 -8.47 5.40 -0.50
C THR A 145 -8.77 6.53 -1.48
N GLY A 146 -8.63 6.30 -2.78
CA GLY A 146 -8.71 7.36 -3.79
C GLY A 146 -7.57 8.39 -3.69
N CYS A 147 -6.48 8.08 -2.97
CA CYS A 147 -5.38 9.03 -2.76
C CYS A 147 -4.64 9.42 -4.04
N VAL A 148 -4.66 8.56 -5.05
CA VAL A 148 -4.24 8.81 -6.43
C VAL A 148 -5.14 8.04 -7.39
N ALA A 149 -5.28 8.50 -8.63
CA ALA A 149 -5.96 7.77 -9.69
C ALA A 149 -5.13 6.57 -10.15
N ILE A 150 -5.79 5.49 -10.53
CA ILE A 150 -5.10 4.28 -11.05
C ILE A 150 -4.28 4.59 -12.31
N ASP A 151 -4.76 5.47 -13.17
CA ASP A 151 -4.04 5.83 -14.39
C ASP A 151 -2.76 6.61 -14.11
N SER A 152 -2.74 7.47 -13.10
CA SER A 152 -1.55 8.18 -12.62
C SER A 152 -0.53 7.22 -12.02
N LEU A 153 -1.01 6.23 -11.24
CA LEU A 153 -0.14 5.18 -10.71
C LEU A 153 0.47 4.32 -11.82
N VAL A 154 -0.33 3.92 -12.81
CA VAL A 154 0.14 3.15 -13.98
C VAL A 154 1.21 3.94 -14.76
N ALA A 155 1.02 5.24 -14.95
CA ALA A 155 2.03 6.09 -15.58
C ALA A 155 3.35 6.09 -14.80
N ALA A 156 3.29 6.28 -13.48
CA ALA A 156 4.47 6.23 -12.60
C ALA A 156 5.17 4.87 -12.64
N VAL A 157 4.41 3.77 -12.65
CA VAL A 157 4.95 2.39 -12.74
C VAL A 157 5.68 2.17 -14.07
N ARG A 158 5.09 2.60 -15.18
CA ARG A 158 5.70 2.44 -16.51
C ARG A 158 6.96 3.30 -16.68
N GLU A 159 6.98 4.49 -16.09
CA GLU A 159 8.17 5.34 -16.07
C GLU A 159 9.31 4.70 -15.26
N ARG A 160 9.00 4.13 -14.11
CA ARG A 160 9.97 3.52 -13.20
C ARG A 160 10.55 2.21 -13.71
N PHE A 161 9.73 1.40 -14.39
CA PHE A 161 10.09 0.07 -14.92
C PHE A 161 9.95 0.06 -16.43
N PRO A 162 11.04 0.15 -17.19
CA PRO A 162 10.95 0.21 -18.66
C PRO A 162 10.50 -1.10 -19.29
N GLY A 163 9.90 -1.01 -20.47
CA GLY A 163 9.55 -2.13 -21.32
C GLY A 163 8.48 -3.06 -20.75
N GLY A 164 8.58 -4.35 -21.05
CA GLY A 164 7.59 -5.35 -20.66
C GLY A 164 7.39 -5.48 -19.16
N LEU A 165 8.43 -5.22 -18.34
CA LEU A 165 8.33 -5.25 -16.89
C LEU A 165 7.39 -4.14 -16.38
N GLY A 166 7.46 -2.95 -16.94
CA GLY A 166 6.56 -1.84 -16.57
C GLY A 166 5.11 -2.15 -16.93
N THR A 167 4.88 -2.73 -18.12
CA THR A 167 3.54 -3.15 -18.53
C THR A 167 2.99 -4.21 -17.57
N ALA A 168 3.75 -5.25 -17.27
CA ALA A 168 3.30 -6.33 -16.38
C ALA A 168 3.04 -5.87 -14.95
N ASN A 169 3.86 -4.96 -14.40
CA ASN A 169 3.60 -4.34 -13.10
C ASN A 169 2.35 -3.45 -13.12
N ALA A 170 2.12 -2.70 -14.18
CA ALA A 170 0.94 -1.86 -14.35
C ALA A 170 -0.35 -2.70 -14.43
N ASP A 171 -0.31 -3.81 -15.16
CA ASP A 171 -1.44 -4.73 -15.29
C ASP A 171 -1.75 -5.40 -13.93
N ALA A 172 -0.73 -5.83 -13.20
CA ALA A 172 -0.88 -6.37 -11.85
C ALA A 172 -1.48 -5.33 -10.86
N ALA A 173 -1.06 -4.06 -10.96
CA ALA A 173 -1.61 -2.99 -10.14
C ALA A 173 -3.09 -2.70 -10.49
N ARG A 174 -3.47 -2.73 -11.77
CA ARG A 174 -4.87 -2.61 -12.19
C ARG A 174 -5.73 -3.77 -11.68
N GLU A 175 -5.22 -4.99 -11.74
CA GLU A 175 -5.95 -6.15 -11.22
C GLU A 175 -6.18 -6.03 -9.71
N ALA A 176 -5.18 -5.60 -8.95
CA ALA A 176 -5.34 -5.34 -7.51
C ALA A 176 -6.34 -4.20 -7.24
N TYR A 177 -6.35 -3.17 -8.09
CA TYR A 177 -7.33 -2.08 -8.01
C TYR A 177 -8.76 -2.59 -8.18
N GLU A 178 -9.02 -3.37 -9.23
CA GLU A 178 -10.37 -3.93 -9.47
C GLU A 178 -10.77 -4.92 -8.37
N HIS A 179 -9.83 -5.72 -7.86
CA HIS A 179 -10.07 -6.63 -6.74
C HIS A 179 -10.58 -5.87 -5.50
N VAL A 180 -9.89 -4.82 -5.08
CA VAL A 180 -10.28 -4.01 -3.91
C VAL A 180 -11.58 -3.26 -4.17
N LYS A 181 -11.78 -2.74 -5.38
CA LYS A 181 -13.02 -2.08 -5.75
C LYS A 181 -14.22 -3.02 -5.62
N HIS A 182 -14.09 -4.25 -6.10
CA HIS A 182 -15.12 -5.28 -5.99
C HIS A 182 -15.43 -5.63 -4.53
N LEU A 183 -14.41 -5.83 -3.69
CA LEU A 183 -14.59 -6.08 -2.26
C LEU A 183 -15.35 -4.95 -1.53
N ARG A 184 -15.22 -3.71 -1.99
CA ARG A 184 -15.93 -2.56 -1.41
C ARG A 184 -17.36 -2.40 -1.92
N GLU A 185 -17.66 -2.95 -3.10
CA GLU A 185 -18.99 -2.90 -3.73
C GLU A 185 -19.86 -4.06 -3.29
N GLU A 186 -19.30 -5.18 -2.84
CA GLU A 186 -20.06 -6.28 -2.25
C GLU A 186 -20.67 -5.80 -0.91
N PRO A 187 -22.00 -5.75 -0.79
CA PRO A 187 -22.62 -5.46 0.50
C PRO A 187 -22.22 -6.56 1.47
N VAL A 188 -21.80 -6.18 2.66
CA VAL A 188 -21.69 -7.10 3.80
C VAL A 188 -23.10 -7.65 3.99
N HIS A 189 -23.37 -8.84 3.47
CA HIS A 189 -24.57 -9.59 3.84
C HIS A 189 -24.40 -9.93 5.32
N ALA A 190 -24.93 -9.06 6.16
CA ALA A 190 -25.26 -9.42 7.52
C ALA A 190 -26.27 -10.58 7.39
N GLU A 191 -25.81 -11.79 7.62
CA GLU A 191 -26.71 -12.89 7.91
C GLU A 191 -27.49 -12.50 9.17
N ALA A 192 -28.71 -12.04 8.93
CA ALA A 192 -29.74 -11.98 9.95
C ALA A 192 -30.41 -13.36 9.93
N ASP A 193 -30.10 -14.19 10.91
CA ASP A 193 -30.95 -15.25 11.44
C ASP A 193 -30.77 -15.34 12.96
#